data_99afe3aeb899582f620dea7833bc00a8
#
_entry.id   99afe3aeb899582f620dea7833bc00a8
#
_cell.length_a   1.000
_cell.length_b   1.000
_cell.length_c   1.000
_cell.angle_alpha   90.00
_cell.angle_beta   90.00
_cell.angle_gamma   90.00
#
_symmetry.space_group_name_H-M   'P 1'
#
loop_
_entity.id
_entity.type
_entity.pdbx_description
1 polymer ?
#
loop_
_entity_poly.entity_id
_entity_poly.type
_entity_poly.pdbx_seq_one_letter_code
_entity_poly.pdbx_strand_id
1 'polypeptide(L)'
;MEEPLILCDNLVKIYKLDEIEVVALQGLDLKVQAGEVMALVGASGSGKTTLLNVLGGLDRISAGKVIVAGNDLLKLSDAQLDRYRRRYVGFVWQQKARNLIPYLNVEQNVELPMIMAGVASRERREWVGELINAVGLTPRRNHRLAQLSGGEQQRVAIAIALANRPALLLGDEPTGELDSHTAEVIFEIFHTLNRLYGLTVVIVSHDPQIARFVDRVVAIRDGKTSSETKRVSAEMQGPANGDGRQHAEHVFEELVMLDSAGRLQIPKEVRERYNIGDRIRMEETPEGLVLRPVAGAAPPVRRLTEPDEPPEEKPRGIKKLIARLQRRKL
;
A
#
# COMPACT_ATOMS: atom_id res chain seq x y z
N MET A 1 19.46 3.04 -19.58
CA MET A 1 18.59 3.02 -18.36
C MET A 1 17.59 1.93 -18.60
N GLU A 2 17.48 0.97 -17.69
CA GLU A 2 16.50 -0.10 -17.79
C GLU A 2 15.09 0.49 -17.64
N GLU A 3 14.14 -0.01 -18.43
CA GLU A 3 12.76 0.42 -18.32
C GLU A 3 12.16 -0.06 -16.98
N PRO A 4 11.46 0.82 -16.23
CA PRO A 4 10.86 0.43 -14.96
C PRO A 4 9.74 -0.61 -15.18
N LEU A 5 9.57 -1.55 -14.25
CA LEU A 5 8.46 -2.50 -14.29
C LEU A 5 7.11 -1.80 -14.14
N ILE A 6 7.04 -0.76 -13.29
CA ILE A 6 5.86 0.08 -13.11
C ILE A 6 6.22 1.52 -13.44
N LEU A 7 5.41 2.14 -14.29
CA LEU A 7 5.46 3.57 -14.60
C LEU A 7 4.05 4.15 -14.47
N CYS A 8 3.85 5.00 -13.48
CA CYS A 8 2.69 5.89 -13.40
C CYS A 8 3.14 7.30 -13.76
N ASP A 9 2.46 7.94 -14.69
CA ASP A 9 2.71 9.30 -15.14
C ASP A 9 1.39 10.07 -15.10
N ASN A 10 1.32 11.05 -14.20
CA ASN A 10 0.15 11.88 -13.94
C ASN A 10 -1.14 11.05 -13.75
N LEU A 11 -1.06 9.97 -12.99
CA LEU A 11 -2.18 9.04 -12.77
C LEU A 11 -3.32 9.71 -12.01
N VAL A 12 -4.51 9.71 -12.61
CA VAL A 12 -5.75 10.22 -12.00
C VAL A 12 -6.78 9.09 -11.89
N LYS A 13 -7.38 8.96 -10.72
CA LYS A 13 -8.54 8.08 -10.49
C LYS A 13 -9.66 8.83 -9.80
N ILE A 14 -10.82 8.84 -10.45
CA ILE A 14 -12.06 9.46 -9.95
C ILE A 14 -13.10 8.36 -9.82
N TYR A 15 -13.71 8.24 -8.65
CA TYR A 15 -14.91 7.43 -8.42
C TYR A 15 -16.14 8.32 -8.54
N LYS A 16 -17.13 7.85 -9.27
CA LYS A 16 -18.44 8.50 -9.39
C LYS A 16 -19.45 7.68 -8.61
N LEU A 17 -20.03 8.28 -7.60
CA LEU A 17 -21.07 7.70 -6.76
C LEU A 17 -22.29 8.64 -6.87
N ASP A 18 -23.19 8.31 -7.76
CA ASP A 18 -24.34 9.14 -8.13
C ASP A 18 -23.91 10.57 -8.52
N GLU A 19 -24.25 11.58 -7.72
CA GLU A 19 -23.88 12.98 -7.95
C GLU A 19 -22.55 13.39 -7.30
N ILE A 20 -21.90 12.48 -6.56
CA ILE A 20 -20.65 12.76 -5.84
C ILE A 20 -19.46 12.21 -6.63
N GLU A 21 -18.48 13.08 -6.89
CA GLU A 21 -17.19 12.66 -7.45
C GLU A 21 -16.11 12.67 -6.36
N VAL A 22 -15.45 11.51 -6.17
CA VAL A 22 -14.33 11.37 -5.23
C VAL A 22 -13.06 11.19 -6.03
N VAL A 23 -12.16 12.16 -5.96
CA VAL A 23 -10.84 12.08 -6.60
C VAL A 23 -9.89 11.34 -5.66
N ALA A 24 -9.65 10.08 -5.94
CA ALA A 24 -8.81 9.22 -5.10
C ALA A 24 -7.32 9.31 -5.42
N LEU A 25 -6.96 9.55 -6.71
CA LEU A 25 -5.58 9.81 -7.15
C LEU A 25 -5.58 11.09 -8.00
N GLN A 26 -4.62 12.00 -7.75
CA GLN A 26 -4.66 13.38 -8.23
C GLN A 26 -3.40 13.75 -9.04
N GLY A 27 -3.06 12.95 -10.06
CA GLY A 27 -1.83 13.14 -10.83
C GLY A 27 -0.63 12.53 -10.10
N LEU A 28 -0.74 11.24 -9.75
CA LEU A 28 0.28 10.51 -9.05
C LEU A 28 1.36 10.03 -10.02
N ASP A 29 2.61 10.34 -9.69
CA ASP A 29 3.80 9.87 -10.40
C ASP A 29 4.51 8.81 -9.56
N LEU A 30 4.82 7.65 -10.17
CA LEU A 30 5.53 6.55 -9.50
C LEU A 30 6.32 5.73 -10.52
N LYS A 31 7.56 5.39 -10.16
CA LYS A 31 8.39 4.43 -10.92
C LYS A 31 8.85 3.34 -9.96
N VAL A 32 8.74 2.07 -10.40
CA VAL A 32 9.24 0.91 -9.65
C VAL A 32 10.10 0.07 -10.58
N GLN A 33 11.30 -0.26 -10.14
CA GLN A 33 12.23 -1.07 -10.93
C GLN A 33 11.85 -2.55 -10.84
N ALA A 34 12.27 -3.34 -11.86
CA ALA A 34 12.12 -4.78 -11.80
C ALA A 34 12.97 -5.34 -10.62
N GLY A 35 12.41 -6.28 -9.87
CA GLY A 35 13.08 -6.89 -8.72
C GLY A 35 13.17 -6.01 -7.48
N GLU A 36 12.46 -4.88 -7.43
CA GLU A 36 12.40 -4.00 -6.26
C GLU A 36 11.35 -4.48 -5.26
N VAL A 37 11.67 -4.40 -3.95
CA VAL A 37 10.73 -4.60 -2.86
C VAL A 37 10.43 -3.23 -2.25
N MET A 38 9.22 -2.70 -2.47
CA MET A 38 8.85 -1.38 -1.98
C MET A 38 7.58 -1.39 -1.16
N ALA A 39 7.45 -0.38 -0.28
CA ALA A 39 6.23 -0.13 0.47
C ALA A 39 5.58 1.21 0.10
N LEU A 40 4.25 1.21 0.11
CA LEU A 40 3.40 2.39 0.03
C LEU A 40 2.82 2.66 1.41
N VAL A 41 3.11 3.82 1.98
CA VAL A 41 2.62 4.24 3.30
C VAL A 41 1.77 5.50 3.20
N GLY A 42 0.99 5.79 4.23
CA GLY A 42 0.17 7.01 4.30
C GLY A 42 -1.08 6.81 5.14
N ALA A 43 -1.79 7.90 5.43
CA ALA A 43 -3.02 7.86 6.20
C ALA A 43 -4.14 7.03 5.53
N SER A 44 -5.15 6.61 6.29
CA SER A 44 -6.35 6.01 5.70
C SER A 44 -7.00 6.99 4.72
N GLY A 45 -7.47 6.49 3.59
CA GLY A 45 -8.06 7.32 2.53
C GLY A 45 -7.07 8.08 1.65
N SER A 46 -5.74 7.93 1.83
CA SER A 46 -4.75 8.64 1.00
C SER A 46 -4.62 8.14 -0.44
N GLY A 47 -5.30 7.04 -0.81
CA GLY A 47 -5.30 6.48 -2.17
C GLY A 47 -4.45 5.22 -2.37
N LYS A 48 -3.81 4.66 -1.33
CA LYS A 48 -2.93 3.48 -1.42
C LYS A 48 -3.61 2.24 -2.03
N THR A 49 -4.72 1.81 -1.46
CA THR A 49 -5.50 0.66 -1.96
C THR A 49 -6.05 0.93 -3.37
N THR A 50 -6.42 2.18 -3.67
CA THR A 50 -6.82 2.59 -5.02
C THR A 50 -5.67 2.42 -6.01
N LEU A 51 -4.46 2.87 -5.67
CA LEU A 51 -3.27 2.67 -6.50
C LEU A 51 -2.99 1.18 -6.69
N LEU A 52 -3.05 0.39 -5.61
CA LEU A 52 -2.84 -1.06 -5.68
C LEU A 52 -3.85 -1.74 -6.62
N ASN A 53 -5.14 -1.36 -6.55
CA ASN A 53 -6.19 -1.88 -7.42
C ASN A 53 -5.97 -1.49 -8.89
N VAL A 54 -5.51 -0.27 -9.15
CA VAL A 54 -5.14 0.17 -10.51
C VAL A 54 -3.97 -0.65 -11.04
N LEU A 55 -2.88 -0.78 -10.27
CA LEU A 55 -1.70 -1.58 -10.66
C LEU A 55 -2.07 -3.05 -10.88
N GLY A 56 -2.99 -3.58 -10.08
CA GLY A 56 -3.52 -4.94 -10.22
C GLY A 56 -4.51 -5.13 -11.38
N GLY A 57 -4.89 -4.06 -12.09
CA GLY A 57 -5.89 -4.11 -13.15
C GLY A 57 -7.30 -4.42 -12.65
N LEU A 58 -7.58 -4.21 -11.36
CA LEU A 58 -8.90 -4.38 -10.75
C LEU A 58 -9.77 -3.14 -10.93
N ASP A 59 -9.12 -1.98 -11.02
CA ASP A 59 -9.74 -0.69 -11.28
C ASP A 59 -9.18 -0.06 -12.55
N ARG A 60 -10.05 0.61 -13.32
CA ARG A 60 -9.61 1.40 -14.48
C ARG A 60 -9.19 2.79 -14.06
N ILE A 61 -8.16 3.32 -14.69
CA ILE A 61 -7.73 4.71 -14.50
C ILE A 61 -8.71 5.68 -15.18
N SER A 62 -8.83 6.89 -14.64
CA SER A 62 -9.66 7.94 -15.22
C SER A 62 -8.88 8.81 -16.23
N ALA A 63 -7.61 9.09 -15.96
CA ALA A 63 -6.69 9.82 -16.84
C ALA A 63 -5.23 9.52 -16.47
N GLY A 64 -4.30 10.01 -17.30
CA GLY A 64 -2.86 9.77 -17.13
C GLY A 64 -2.41 8.48 -17.82
N LYS A 65 -1.25 7.94 -17.41
CA LYS A 65 -0.64 6.77 -18.01
C LYS A 65 -0.16 5.80 -16.93
N VAL A 66 -0.46 4.52 -17.11
CA VAL A 66 0.04 3.45 -16.24
C VAL A 66 0.52 2.30 -17.10
N ILE A 67 1.82 2.03 -17.02
CA ILE A 67 2.46 0.89 -17.67
C ILE A 67 2.93 -0.07 -16.57
N VAL A 68 2.57 -1.34 -16.69
CA VAL A 68 3.05 -2.40 -15.80
C VAL A 68 3.52 -3.57 -16.64
N ALA A 69 4.76 -3.98 -16.46
CA ALA A 69 5.39 -5.06 -17.24
C ALA A 69 5.15 -4.90 -18.75
N GLY A 70 5.34 -3.68 -19.28
CA GLY A 70 5.13 -3.33 -20.69
C GLY A 70 3.66 -3.18 -21.13
N ASN A 71 2.68 -3.39 -20.24
CA ASN A 71 1.26 -3.28 -20.57
C ASN A 71 0.73 -1.89 -20.21
N ASP A 72 0.21 -1.13 -21.16
CA ASP A 72 -0.49 0.16 -20.94
C ASP A 72 -1.93 -0.13 -20.48
N LEU A 73 -2.17 -0.03 -19.17
CA LEU A 73 -3.44 -0.44 -18.57
C LEU A 73 -4.65 0.38 -19.03
N LEU A 74 -4.44 1.61 -19.52
CA LEU A 74 -5.52 2.43 -20.07
C LEU A 74 -6.07 1.84 -21.39
N LYS A 75 -5.19 1.21 -22.18
CA LYS A 75 -5.51 0.72 -23.53
C LYS A 75 -6.02 -0.71 -23.55
N LEU A 76 -5.92 -1.45 -22.44
CA LEU A 76 -6.33 -2.85 -22.41
C LEU A 76 -7.86 -2.97 -22.44
N SER A 77 -8.37 -3.86 -23.29
CA SER A 77 -9.75 -4.35 -23.24
C SER A 77 -9.98 -5.21 -22.00
N ASP A 78 -11.24 -5.50 -21.63
CA ASP A 78 -11.56 -6.33 -20.46
C ASP A 78 -10.92 -7.72 -20.55
N ALA A 79 -10.96 -8.37 -21.72
CA ALA A 79 -10.32 -9.66 -21.94
C ALA A 79 -8.79 -9.60 -21.83
N GLN A 80 -8.17 -8.47 -22.21
CA GLN A 80 -6.74 -8.25 -22.04
C GLN A 80 -6.39 -7.98 -20.58
N LEU A 81 -7.23 -7.24 -19.81
CA LEU A 81 -7.09 -7.05 -18.37
C LEU A 81 -7.20 -8.36 -17.61
N ASP A 82 -8.12 -9.26 -17.99
CA ASP A 82 -8.23 -10.61 -17.41
C ASP A 82 -6.94 -11.42 -17.63
N ARG A 83 -6.38 -11.34 -18.83
CA ARG A 83 -5.10 -11.98 -19.14
C ARG A 83 -3.95 -11.36 -18.37
N TYR A 84 -3.92 -10.03 -18.27
CA TYR A 84 -2.94 -9.27 -17.49
C TYR A 84 -2.95 -9.72 -16.03
N ARG A 85 -4.12 -9.71 -15.36
CA ARG A 85 -4.26 -10.14 -13.95
C ARG A 85 -3.73 -11.56 -13.73
N ARG A 86 -4.07 -12.49 -14.63
CA ARG A 86 -3.66 -13.91 -14.49
C ARG A 86 -2.17 -14.12 -14.71
N ARG A 87 -1.53 -13.34 -15.60
CA ARG A 87 -0.17 -13.59 -16.04
C ARG A 87 0.89 -12.74 -15.33
N TYR A 88 0.56 -11.50 -15.00
CA TYR A 88 1.57 -10.54 -14.56
C TYR A 88 1.45 -10.17 -13.09
N VAL A 89 0.30 -10.40 -12.44
CA VAL A 89 0.03 -9.93 -11.09
C VAL A 89 -0.34 -11.07 -10.17
N GLY A 90 0.33 -11.14 -9.02
CA GLY A 90 -0.11 -11.88 -7.83
C GLY A 90 -0.68 -10.91 -6.80
N PHE A 91 -1.76 -11.30 -6.12
CA PHE A 91 -2.39 -10.46 -5.12
C PHE A 91 -2.43 -11.16 -3.76
N VAL A 92 -2.00 -10.46 -2.71
CA VAL A 92 -2.12 -10.89 -1.30
C VAL A 92 -2.97 -9.86 -0.57
N TRP A 93 -4.20 -10.25 -0.24
CA TRP A 93 -5.17 -9.38 0.43
C TRP A 93 -5.00 -9.41 1.95
N GLN A 94 -5.33 -8.31 2.62
CA GLN A 94 -5.43 -8.24 4.07
C GLN A 94 -6.41 -9.31 4.61
N GLN A 95 -7.58 -9.40 4.01
CA GLN A 95 -8.57 -10.42 4.36
C GLN A 95 -8.20 -11.77 3.75
N LYS A 96 -7.70 -12.70 4.56
CA LYS A 96 -7.27 -14.05 4.15
C LYS A 96 -8.36 -14.81 3.39
N ALA A 97 -9.63 -14.64 3.74
CA ALA A 97 -10.77 -15.25 3.08
C ALA A 97 -10.88 -14.93 1.58
N ARG A 98 -10.26 -13.86 1.10
CA ARG A 98 -10.21 -13.52 -0.33
C ARG A 98 -9.21 -14.33 -1.12
N ASN A 99 -8.20 -14.89 -0.44
CA ASN A 99 -7.12 -15.64 -1.08
C ASN A 99 -7.33 -17.16 -1.00
N LEU A 100 -8.14 -17.65 -0.06
CA LEU A 100 -8.13 -19.03 0.37
C LEU A 100 -9.51 -19.69 0.19
N ILE A 101 -9.51 -20.93 -0.31
CA ILE A 101 -10.71 -21.76 -0.40
C ILE A 101 -10.75 -22.71 0.78
N PRO A 102 -11.68 -22.56 1.74
CA PRO A 102 -11.60 -23.21 3.05
C PRO A 102 -11.72 -24.73 3.04
N TYR A 103 -12.37 -25.31 2.04
CA TYR A 103 -12.55 -26.78 1.91
C TYR A 103 -11.41 -27.47 1.19
N LEU A 104 -10.47 -26.73 0.57
CA LEU A 104 -9.28 -27.26 -0.06
C LEU A 104 -8.12 -27.33 0.96
N ASN A 105 -7.18 -28.26 0.75
CA ASN A 105 -5.93 -28.29 1.49
C ASN A 105 -4.93 -27.27 0.90
N VAL A 106 -3.73 -27.13 1.51
CA VAL A 106 -2.69 -26.20 1.08
C VAL A 106 -2.31 -26.44 -0.38
N GLU A 107 -1.99 -27.69 -0.75
CA GLU A 107 -1.60 -28.03 -2.11
C GLU A 107 -2.65 -27.66 -3.14
N GLN A 108 -3.90 -28.04 -2.87
CA GLN A 108 -5.03 -27.76 -3.76
C GLN A 108 -5.30 -26.27 -3.93
N ASN A 109 -5.16 -25.48 -2.85
CA ASN A 109 -5.28 -24.02 -2.91
C ASN A 109 -4.21 -23.42 -3.84
N VAL A 110 -2.95 -23.84 -3.70
CA VAL A 110 -1.83 -23.32 -4.51
C VAL A 110 -1.94 -23.79 -5.97
N GLU A 111 -2.43 -25.00 -6.21
CA GLU A 111 -2.56 -25.57 -7.55
C GLU A 111 -3.70 -24.95 -8.37
N LEU A 112 -4.78 -24.52 -7.71
CA LEU A 112 -6.01 -24.10 -8.36
C LEU A 112 -5.83 -22.99 -9.42
N PRO A 113 -5.09 -21.90 -9.19
CA PRO A 113 -4.89 -20.88 -10.21
C PRO A 113 -4.21 -21.41 -11.48
N MET A 114 -3.31 -22.38 -11.34
CA MET A 114 -2.64 -23.02 -12.49
C MET A 114 -3.58 -23.92 -13.28
N ILE A 115 -4.51 -24.63 -12.59
CA ILE A 115 -5.55 -25.43 -13.25
C ILE A 115 -6.43 -24.50 -14.11
N MET A 116 -6.84 -23.36 -13.53
CA MET A 116 -7.64 -22.35 -14.25
C MET A 116 -6.89 -21.70 -15.41
N ALA A 117 -5.55 -21.64 -15.32
CA ALA A 117 -4.69 -21.13 -16.39
C ALA A 117 -4.38 -22.20 -17.47
N GLY A 118 -4.79 -23.45 -17.28
CA GLY A 118 -4.56 -24.54 -18.24
C GLY A 118 -3.14 -25.11 -18.21
N VAL A 119 -2.38 -24.92 -17.13
CA VAL A 119 -1.01 -25.43 -16.99
C VAL A 119 -1.01 -26.95 -16.91
N ALA A 120 -0.06 -27.63 -17.60
CA ALA A 120 0.05 -29.08 -17.63
C ALA A 120 0.27 -29.70 -16.22
N SER A 121 -0.33 -30.86 -15.96
CA SER A 121 -0.32 -31.51 -14.62
C SER A 121 1.06 -31.79 -14.06
N ARG A 122 2.05 -32.10 -14.92
CA ARG A 122 3.44 -32.35 -14.48
C ARG A 122 4.07 -31.05 -13.97
N GLU A 123 3.97 -29.98 -14.76
CA GLU A 123 4.53 -28.66 -14.42
C GLU A 123 3.88 -28.11 -13.15
N ARG A 124 2.53 -28.27 -13.00
CA ARG A 124 1.84 -27.84 -11.78
C ARG A 124 2.39 -28.52 -10.54
N ARG A 125 2.54 -29.86 -10.55
CA ARG A 125 3.02 -30.61 -9.38
C ARG A 125 4.44 -30.21 -8.96
N GLU A 126 5.32 -30.01 -9.92
CA GLU A 126 6.68 -29.55 -9.68
C GLU A 126 6.68 -28.16 -9.05
N TRP A 127 5.99 -27.20 -9.69
CA TRP A 127 5.95 -25.80 -9.23
C TRP A 127 5.21 -25.61 -7.89
N VAL A 128 4.10 -26.31 -7.67
CA VAL A 128 3.40 -26.30 -6.36
C VAL A 128 4.32 -26.78 -5.25
N GLY A 129 5.10 -27.85 -5.51
CA GLY A 129 6.08 -28.36 -4.55
C GLY A 129 7.14 -27.32 -4.20
N GLU A 130 7.68 -26.62 -5.20
CA GLU A 130 8.65 -25.52 -5.01
C GLU A 130 8.06 -24.37 -4.21
N LEU A 131 6.86 -23.90 -4.56
CA LEU A 131 6.21 -22.80 -3.85
C LEU A 131 5.91 -23.12 -2.39
N ILE A 132 5.35 -24.31 -2.12
CA ILE A 132 5.07 -24.76 -0.74
C ILE A 132 6.36 -24.84 0.08
N ASN A 133 7.45 -25.29 -0.53
CA ASN A 133 8.77 -25.32 0.11
C ASN A 133 9.30 -23.91 0.35
N ALA A 134 9.22 -23.03 -0.64
CA ALA A 134 9.72 -21.65 -0.55
C ALA A 134 9.04 -20.83 0.56
N VAL A 135 7.74 -21.11 0.83
CA VAL A 135 7.02 -20.47 1.95
C VAL A 135 7.09 -21.28 3.25
N GLY A 136 7.90 -22.36 3.32
CA GLY A 136 8.13 -23.18 4.51
C GLY A 136 6.90 -23.97 4.98
N LEU A 137 6.05 -24.44 4.06
CA LEU A 137 4.82 -25.18 4.37
C LEU A 137 4.85 -26.64 3.95
N THR A 138 6.00 -27.21 3.60
CA THR A 138 6.15 -28.63 3.23
C THR A 138 5.50 -29.59 4.24
N PRO A 139 5.68 -29.45 5.58
CA PRO A 139 5.03 -30.32 6.56
C PRO A 139 3.50 -30.13 6.63
N ARG A 140 2.98 -29.03 6.09
CA ARG A 140 1.56 -28.66 6.12
C ARG A 140 0.84 -28.89 4.80
N ARG A 141 1.51 -29.44 3.78
CA ARG A 141 1.00 -29.60 2.39
C ARG A 141 -0.42 -30.13 2.31
N ASN A 142 -0.74 -31.14 3.12
CA ASN A 142 -2.05 -31.80 3.11
C ASN A 142 -3.05 -31.24 4.14
N HIS A 143 -2.65 -30.23 4.94
CA HIS A 143 -3.51 -29.63 5.96
C HIS A 143 -4.60 -28.78 5.31
N ARG A 144 -5.79 -28.77 5.90
CA ARG A 144 -6.86 -27.82 5.57
C ARG A 144 -6.62 -26.51 6.31
N LEU A 145 -7.23 -25.42 5.83
CA LEU A 145 -7.01 -24.08 6.39
C LEU A 145 -7.35 -23.98 7.87
N ALA A 146 -8.39 -24.70 8.34
CA ALA A 146 -8.77 -24.72 9.77
C ALA A 146 -7.69 -25.34 10.70
N GLN A 147 -6.71 -26.04 10.13
CA GLN A 147 -5.59 -26.67 10.87
C GLN A 147 -4.32 -25.80 10.85
N LEU A 148 -4.38 -24.62 10.24
CA LEU A 148 -3.26 -23.70 10.07
C LEU A 148 -3.42 -22.48 10.96
N SER A 149 -2.29 -22.00 11.50
CA SER A 149 -2.22 -20.70 12.16
C SER A 149 -2.48 -19.55 11.17
N GLY A 150 -2.76 -18.34 11.68
CA GLY A 150 -2.96 -17.17 10.83
C GLY A 150 -1.75 -16.85 9.93
N GLY A 151 -0.53 -17.01 10.45
CA GLY A 151 0.69 -16.84 9.68
C GLY A 151 0.90 -17.94 8.64
N GLU A 152 0.56 -19.21 8.95
CA GLU A 152 0.59 -20.29 7.96
C GLU A 152 -0.41 -20.06 6.83
N GLN A 153 -1.62 -19.58 7.15
CA GLN A 153 -2.61 -19.20 6.14
C GLN A 153 -2.12 -18.06 5.24
N GLN A 154 -1.44 -17.06 5.82
CA GLN A 154 -0.84 -15.97 5.04
C GLN A 154 0.25 -16.47 4.09
N ARG A 155 1.07 -17.43 4.53
CA ARG A 155 2.06 -18.08 3.67
C ARG A 155 1.44 -18.88 2.54
N VAL A 156 0.29 -19.52 2.77
CA VAL A 156 -0.50 -20.14 1.68
C VAL A 156 -0.98 -19.09 0.69
N ALA A 157 -1.51 -17.94 1.17
CA ALA A 157 -1.96 -16.85 0.31
C ALA A 157 -0.84 -16.32 -0.59
N ILE A 158 0.38 -16.18 -0.05
CA ILE A 158 1.56 -15.78 -0.82
C ILE A 158 1.89 -16.85 -1.91
N ALA A 159 1.87 -18.13 -1.56
CA ALA A 159 2.13 -19.19 -2.53
C ALA A 159 1.07 -19.22 -3.66
N ILE A 160 -0.20 -18.99 -3.33
CA ILE A 160 -1.30 -18.87 -4.33
C ILE A 160 -1.04 -17.69 -5.26
N ALA A 161 -0.66 -16.53 -4.71
CA ALA A 161 -0.38 -15.33 -5.50
C ALA A 161 0.74 -15.56 -6.52
N LEU A 162 1.69 -16.45 -6.24
CA LEU A 162 2.82 -16.79 -7.12
C LEU A 162 2.54 -17.95 -8.07
N ALA A 163 1.40 -18.61 -7.97
CA ALA A 163 1.09 -19.82 -8.72
C ALA A 163 1.30 -19.67 -10.24
N ASN A 164 0.91 -18.54 -10.81
CA ASN A 164 1.06 -18.26 -12.25
C ASN A 164 2.38 -17.53 -12.61
N ARG A 165 3.40 -17.55 -11.73
CA ARG A 165 4.70 -16.90 -11.94
C ARG A 165 4.58 -15.43 -12.34
N PRO A 166 3.89 -14.58 -11.55
CA PRO A 166 3.72 -13.18 -11.88
C PRO A 166 5.06 -12.43 -11.80
N ALA A 167 5.17 -11.34 -12.56
CA ALA A 167 6.31 -10.43 -12.44
C ALA A 167 6.16 -9.46 -11.25
N LEU A 168 4.91 -9.23 -10.80
CA LEU A 168 4.54 -8.28 -9.77
C LEU A 168 3.68 -8.93 -8.69
N LEU A 169 4.08 -8.79 -7.44
CA LEU A 169 3.28 -9.14 -6.27
C LEU A 169 2.77 -7.86 -5.60
N LEU A 170 1.46 -7.78 -5.42
CA LEU A 170 0.79 -6.69 -4.73
C LEU A 170 0.25 -7.18 -3.39
N GLY A 171 0.68 -6.56 -2.29
CA GLY A 171 0.23 -6.87 -0.94
C GLY A 171 -0.57 -5.72 -0.33
N ASP A 172 -1.84 -5.95 -0.01
CA ASP A 172 -2.67 -4.99 0.73
C ASP A 172 -2.65 -5.35 2.21
N GLU A 173 -1.82 -4.67 2.99
CA GLU A 173 -1.58 -4.91 4.42
C GLU A 173 -1.34 -6.41 4.77
N PRO A 174 -0.40 -7.09 4.13
CA PRO A 174 -0.26 -8.55 4.21
C PRO A 174 0.13 -9.05 5.61
N THR A 175 0.53 -8.17 6.52
CA THR A 175 0.94 -8.47 7.89
C THR A 175 0.05 -7.83 8.95
N GLY A 176 -0.97 -7.06 8.57
CA GLY A 176 -1.78 -6.23 9.48
C GLY A 176 -2.56 -7.00 10.56
N GLU A 177 -2.76 -8.31 10.39
CA GLU A 177 -3.45 -9.17 11.38
C GLU A 177 -2.49 -10.15 12.09
N LEU A 178 -1.18 -9.96 11.96
CA LEU A 178 -0.16 -10.88 12.49
C LEU A 178 0.61 -10.22 13.64
N ASP A 179 1.14 -11.03 14.53
CA ASP A 179 2.11 -10.58 15.53
C ASP A 179 3.44 -10.20 14.87
N SER A 180 4.26 -9.40 15.56
CA SER A 180 5.51 -8.85 15.02
C SER A 180 6.48 -9.92 14.54
N HIS A 181 6.62 -11.03 15.26
CA HIS A 181 7.52 -12.12 14.88
C HIS A 181 7.03 -12.81 13.59
N THR A 182 5.75 -13.08 13.50
CA THR A 182 5.15 -13.68 12.28
C THR A 182 5.25 -12.72 11.09
N ALA A 183 5.09 -11.39 11.33
CA ALA A 183 5.27 -10.38 10.29
C ALA A 183 6.70 -10.38 9.74
N GLU A 184 7.73 -10.47 10.59
CA GLU A 184 9.13 -10.59 10.17
C GLU A 184 9.34 -11.80 9.25
N VAL A 185 8.82 -12.97 9.62
CA VAL A 185 8.87 -14.18 8.78
C VAL A 185 8.25 -13.96 7.40
N ILE A 186 7.13 -13.24 7.33
CA ILE A 186 6.50 -12.91 6.03
C ILE A 186 7.40 -12.01 5.17
N PHE A 187 8.05 -11.01 5.77
CA PHE A 187 8.99 -10.15 5.03
C PHE A 187 10.23 -10.92 4.56
N GLU A 188 10.77 -11.83 5.38
CA GLU A 188 11.87 -12.72 4.97
C GLU A 188 11.47 -13.60 3.77
N ILE A 189 10.22 -14.08 3.76
CA ILE A 189 9.68 -14.83 2.61
C ILE A 189 9.62 -13.94 1.37
N PHE A 190 9.13 -12.69 1.46
CA PHE A 190 9.12 -11.77 0.31
C PHE A 190 10.54 -11.54 -0.24
N HIS A 191 11.54 -11.33 0.60
CA HIS A 191 12.92 -11.19 0.17
C HIS A 191 13.48 -12.47 -0.44
N THR A 192 13.13 -13.62 0.10
CA THR A 192 13.57 -14.91 -0.46
C THR A 192 12.97 -15.13 -1.84
N LEU A 193 11.68 -14.86 -2.01
CA LEU A 193 10.98 -14.98 -3.29
C LEU A 193 11.48 -13.95 -4.31
N ASN A 194 11.77 -12.72 -3.87
CA ASN A 194 12.39 -11.70 -4.71
C ASN A 194 13.74 -12.17 -5.25
N ARG A 195 14.63 -12.69 -4.39
CA ARG A 195 15.95 -13.19 -4.78
C ARG A 195 15.89 -14.42 -5.67
N LEU A 196 14.97 -15.36 -5.39
CA LEU A 196 14.87 -16.61 -6.15
C LEU A 196 14.26 -16.40 -7.53
N TYR A 197 13.28 -15.52 -7.65
CA TYR A 197 12.46 -15.40 -8.86
C TYR A 197 12.53 -14.03 -9.54
N GLY A 198 13.33 -13.09 -9.03
CA GLY A 198 13.36 -11.70 -9.53
C GLY A 198 12.04 -10.97 -9.38
N LEU A 199 11.23 -11.37 -8.39
CA LEU A 199 9.87 -10.89 -8.16
C LEU A 199 9.89 -9.43 -7.69
N THR A 200 9.15 -8.55 -8.35
CA THR A 200 8.90 -7.20 -7.85
C THR A 200 7.76 -7.23 -6.84
N VAL A 201 7.93 -6.58 -5.68
CA VAL A 201 6.93 -6.59 -4.60
C VAL A 201 6.55 -5.18 -4.24
N VAL A 202 5.24 -4.88 -4.24
CA VAL A 202 4.68 -3.60 -3.77
C VAL A 202 3.70 -3.88 -2.64
N ILE A 203 3.98 -3.35 -1.46
CA ILE A 203 3.21 -3.60 -0.24
C ILE A 203 2.59 -2.31 0.25
N VAL A 204 1.30 -2.30 0.49
CA VAL A 204 0.62 -1.24 1.25
C VAL A 204 0.72 -1.56 2.73
N SER A 205 1.14 -0.60 3.54
CA SER A 205 1.16 -0.71 5.00
C SER A 205 0.85 0.63 5.66
N HIS A 206 0.28 0.56 6.85
CA HIS A 206 0.15 1.72 7.74
C HIS A 206 1.23 1.71 8.84
N ASP A 207 2.04 0.65 8.94
CA ASP A 207 3.13 0.54 9.91
C ASP A 207 4.40 1.23 9.38
N PRO A 208 4.89 2.30 10.06
CA PRO A 208 6.14 2.97 9.68
C PRO A 208 7.38 2.07 9.77
N GLN A 209 7.34 1.01 10.58
CA GLN A 209 8.48 0.09 10.74
C GLN A 209 8.76 -0.75 9.48
N ILE A 210 7.83 -0.75 8.51
CA ILE A 210 8.00 -1.45 7.24
C ILE A 210 9.28 -1.03 6.50
N ALA A 211 9.78 0.19 6.74
CA ALA A 211 11.03 0.69 6.15
C ALA A 211 12.24 -0.22 6.40
N ARG A 212 12.23 -1.01 7.50
CA ARG A 212 13.30 -1.95 7.82
C ARG A 212 13.32 -3.18 6.92
N PHE A 213 12.17 -3.48 6.29
CA PHE A 213 11.92 -4.69 5.53
C PHE A 213 11.79 -4.47 4.03
N VAL A 214 12.03 -3.27 3.52
CA VAL A 214 11.89 -2.97 2.09
C VAL A 214 13.09 -2.15 1.62
N ASP A 215 13.30 -2.10 0.30
CA ASP A 215 14.38 -1.32 -0.29
C ASP A 215 14.05 0.17 -0.31
N ARG A 216 12.73 0.47 -0.46
CA ARG A 216 12.21 1.82 -0.57
C ARG A 216 10.80 1.93 -0.02
N VAL A 217 10.52 3.07 0.63
CA VAL A 217 9.18 3.45 1.09
C VAL A 217 8.75 4.71 0.35
N VAL A 218 7.55 4.71 -0.20
CA VAL A 218 6.92 5.88 -0.83
C VAL A 218 5.69 6.27 -0.02
N ALA A 219 5.65 7.51 0.45
CA ALA A 219 4.51 8.05 1.16
C ALA A 219 3.49 8.64 0.18
N ILE A 220 2.21 8.23 0.35
CA ILE A 220 1.09 8.78 -0.41
C ILE A 220 0.25 9.66 0.52
N ARG A 221 -0.02 10.88 0.07
CA ARG A 221 -0.86 11.86 0.75
C ARG A 221 -1.80 12.51 -0.28
N ASP A 222 -3.08 12.54 0.03
CA ASP A 222 -4.11 13.19 -0.80
C ASP A 222 -4.06 12.76 -2.27
N GLY A 223 -3.85 11.45 -2.52
CA GLY A 223 -3.79 10.87 -3.86
C GLY A 223 -2.54 11.21 -4.67
N LYS A 224 -1.46 11.68 -4.02
CA LYS A 224 -0.16 12.00 -4.63
C LYS A 224 0.99 11.36 -3.87
N THR A 225 2.13 11.18 -4.55
CA THR A 225 3.40 10.88 -3.90
C THR A 225 3.91 12.12 -3.17
N SER A 226 4.34 11.99 -1.91
CA SER A 226 4.81 13.12 -1.10
C SER A 226 6.28 13.03 -0.73
N SER A 227 6.73 11.89 -0.22
CA SER A 227 8.12 11.64 0.11
C SER A 227 8.53 10.21 -0.23
N GLU A 228 9.82 10.01 -0.34
CA GLU A 228 10.45 8.72 -0.62
C GLU A 228 11.59 8.51 0.38
N THR A 229 11.63 7.34 1.00
CA THR A 229 12.72 6.92 1.87
C THR A 229 13.42 5.73 1.24
N LYS A 230 14.69 5.86 0.91
CA LYS A 230 15.52 4.79 0.36
C LYS A 230 16.47 4.25 1.41
N ARG A 231 16.68 2.94 1.37
CA ARG A 231 17.79 2.31 2.08
C ARG A 231 19.08 2.60 1.31
N VAL A 232 19.99 3.36 1.92
CA VAL A 232 21.33 3.58 1.38
C VAL A 232 22.25 2.56 2.06
N SER A 233 22.92 1.71 1.27
CA SER A 233 23.97 0.84 1.79
C SER A 233 25.09 1.73 2.29
N ALA A 234 25.36 1.76 3.59
CA ALA A 234 26.55 2.41 4.12
C ALA A 234 27.76 1.67 3.54
N GLU A 235 28.49 2.31 2.64
CA GLU A 235 29.84 1.83 2.26
C GLU A 235 30.66 1.82 3.55
N MET A 236 31.17 0.63 3.89
CA MET A 236 32.02 0.44 5.04
C MET A 236 33.32 1.22 4.88
N GLN A 237 33.40 2.45 5.40
CA GLN A 237 34.65 3.14 5.66
C GLN A 237 34.90 3.13 7.18
N GLY A 238 35.52 2.04 7.65
CA GLY A 238 36.02 1.97 9.02
C GLY A 238 36.78 0.67 9.28
N PRO A 239 37.93 0.70 9.99
CA PRO A 239 38.70 -0.49 10.31
C PRO A 239 37.88 -1.42 11.23
N ALA A 240 37.91 -2.72 10.93
CA ALA A 240 37.27 -3.76 11.69
C ALA A 240 37.86 -3.80 13.13
N ASN A 241 37.10 -3.30 14.11
CA ASN A 241 37.36 -3.60 15.52
C ASN A 241 36.65 -4.90 15.86
N GLY A 242 37.46 -5.86 16.30
CA GLY A 242 37.11 -7.26 16.44
C GLY A 242 36.14 -7.55 17.58
N ASP A 243 34.84 -7.48 17.30
CA ASP A 243 33.85 -8.26 18.02
C ASP A 243 32.71 -8.59 17.04
N GLY A 244 32.53 -9.87 16.75
CA GLY A 244 31.88 -10.44 15.56
C GLY A 244 30.34 -10.31 15.51
N ARG A 245 29.77 -9.16 15.80
CA ARG A 245 28.38 -8.80 15.50
C ARG A 245 28.31 -7.43 14.82
N GLN A 246 28.52 -7.42 13.52
CA GLN A 246 28.29 -6.23 12.71
C GLN A 246 26.80 -6.02 12.56
N HIS A 247 26.21 -5.15 13.37
CA HIS A 247 24.96 -4.51 13.06
C HIS A 247 25.26 -3.52 11.92
N ALA A 248 24.92 -3.87 10.70
CA ALA A 248 24.90 -2.90 9.60
C ALA A 248 23.88 -1.83 9.96
N GLU A 249 24.35 -0.64 10.37
CA GLU A 249 23.46 0.52 10.51
C GLU A 249 22.94 0.86 9.11
N HIS A 250 21.67 0.58 8.89
CA HIS A 250 20.99 0.98 7.66
C HIS A 250 20.77 2.49 7.72
N VAL A 251 21.47 3.21 6.87
CA VAL A 251 21.25 4.66 6.67
C VAL A 251 20.05 4.79 5.73
N PHE A 252 19.04 5.54 6.16
CA PHE A 252 17.87 5.86 5.35
C PHE A 252 17.98 7.30 4.90
N GLU A 253 17.81 7.55 3.62
CA GLU A 253 17.71 8.87 3.02
C GLU A 253 16.23 9.18 2.76
N GLU A 254 15.73 10.27 3.36
CA GLU A 254 14.38 10.76 3.11
C GLU A 254 14.42 11.90 2.08
N LEU A 255 13.71 11.70 0.97
CA LEU A 255 13.63 12.62 -0.15
C LEU A 255 12.18 13.13 -0.27
N VAL A 256 12.00 14.43 -0.48
CA VAL A 256 10.70 15.00 -0.84
C VAL A 256 10.53 14.88 -2.35
N MET A 257 9.39 14.34 -2.79
CA MET A 257 9.12 14.11 -4.20
C MET A 257 8.63 15.38 -4.90
N LEU A 258 9.19 15.66 -6.09
CA LEU A 258 8.64 16.61 -7.04
C LEU A 258 7.75 15.85 -8.03
N ASP A 259 6.51 16.35 -8.25
CA ASP A 259 5.66 15.80 -9.31
C ASP A 259 6.06 16.31 -10.69
N SER A 260 5.49 15.74 -11.76
CA SER A 260 5.76 16.12 -13.15
C SER A 260 5.45 17.59 -13.46
N ALA A 261 4.65 18.28 -12.63
CA ALA A 261 4.36 19.70 -12.73
C ALA A 261 5.32 20.59 -11.90
N GLY A 262 6.36 20.00 -11.27
CA GLY A 262 7.32 20.72 -10.44
C GLY A 262 6.78 21.12 -9.07
N ARG A 263 5.73 20.47 -8.57
CA ARG A 263 5.17 20.73 -7.24
C ARG A 263 5.73 19.76 -6.23
N LEU A 264 6.03 20.25 -5.02
CA LEU A 264 6.41 19.43 -3.87
C LEU A 264 5.39 19.57 -2.73
N GLN A 265 5.20 18.51 -1.96
CA GLN A 265 4.44 18.54 -0.72
C GLN A 265 5.40 18.55 0.46
N ILE A 266 5.46 19.63 1.22
CA ILE A 266 6.25 19.69 2.45
C ILE A 266 5.53 18.85 3.51
N PRO A 267 6.19 17.83 4.13
CA PRO A 267 5.61 17.02 5.18
C PRO A 267 5.04 17.86 6.33
N LYS A 268 3.95 17.40 6.95
CA LYS A 268 3.26 18.15 8.01
C LYS A 268 4.19 18.44 9.18
N GLU A 269 5.00 17.46 9.57
CA GLU A 269 5.95 17.53 10.67
C GLU A 269 7.02 18.61 10.41
N VAL A 270 7.48 18.75 9.16
CA VAL A 270 8.43 19.76 8.73
C VAL A 270 7.75 21.15 8.75
N ARG A 271 6.51 21.23 8.24
CA ARG A 271 5.73 22.48 8.26
C ARG A 271 5.51 22.99 9.69
N GLU A 272 5.16 22.11 10.62
CA GLU A 272 4.95 22.44 12.03
C GLU A 272 6.27 22.82 12.72
N ARG A 273 7.34 22.04 12.52
CA ARG A 273 8.66 22.29 13.11
C ARG A 273 9.24 23.65 12.73
N TYR A 274 9.11 24.02 11.45
CA TYR A 274 9.66 25.27 10.93
C TYR A 274 8.60 26.39 10.81
N ASN A 275 7.41 26.18 11.35
CA ASN A 275 6.29 27.13 11.30
C ASN A 275 6.01 27.66 9.88
N ILE A 276 5.97 26.75 8.90
CA ILE A 276 5.71 27.05 7.49
C ILE A 276 4.20 27.21 7.30
N GLY A 277 3.75 28.44 7.02
CA GLY A 277 2.37 28.78 6.69
C GLY A 277 2.00 28.47 5.24
N ASP A 278 1.16 29.33 4.66
CA ASP A 278 0.67 29.26 3.29
C ASP A 278 1.63 29.86 2.26
N ARG A 279 2.70 30.53 2.70
CA ARG A 279 3.70 31.19 1.86
C ARG A 279 5.10 30.87 2.31
N ILE A 280 5.96 30.62 1.32
CA ILE A 280 7.40 30.41 1.50
C ILE A 280 8.16 31.32 0.54
N ARG A 281 9.34 31.76 0.95
CA ARG A 281 10.30 32.44 0.09
C ARG A 281 11.30 31.41 -0.43
N MET A 282 11.52 31.40 -1.73
CA MET A 282 12.59 30.62 -2.35
C MET A 282 13.81 31.54 -2.55
N GLU A 283 14.94 31.10 -2.07
CA GLU A 283 16.22 31.79 -2.17
C GLU A 283 17.22 30.87 -2.88
N GLU A 284 17.82 31.37 -3.96
CA GLU A 284 18.92 30.68 -4.63
C GLU A 284 20.20 30.96 -3.85
N THR A 285 20.93 29.90 -3.53
CA THR A 285 22.24 29.97 -2.87
C THR A 285 23.27 29.21 -3.70
N PRO A 286 24.56 29.43 -3.52
CA PRO A 286 25.58 28.63 -4.19
C PRO A 286 25.49 27.13 -3.93
N GLU A 287 24.85 26.73 -2.83
CA GLU A 287 24.67 25.35 -2.40
C GLU A 287 23.34 24.74 -2.91
N GLY A 288 22.43 25.55 -3.47
CA GLY A 288 21.13 25.10 -3.99
C GLY A 288 19.98 26.05 -3.64
N LEU A 289 18.75 25.50 -3.69
CA LEU A 289 17.53 26.23 -3.41
C LEU A 289 17.13 26.09 -1.94
N VAL A 290 16.98 27.21 -1.24
CA VAL A 290 16.57 27.25 0.17
C VAL A 290 15.13 27.77 0.26
N LEU A 291 14.27 27.02 0.98
CA LEU A 291 12.89 27.41 1.27
C LEU A 291 12.83 28.01 2.68
N ARG A 292 12.45 29.30 2.78
CA ARG A 292 12.31 29.98 4.08
C ARG A 292 10.85 30.30 4.39
N PRO A 293 10.40 30.09 5.65
CA PRO A 293 9.10 30.57 6.09
C PRO A 293 9.04 32.10 5.94
N VAL A 294 7.93 32.60 5.43
CA VAL A 294 7.67 34.04 5.48
C VAL A 294 7.00 34.32 6.83
N ALA A 295 7.65 35.09 7.68
CA ALA A 295 7.04 35.59 8.91
C ALA A 295 5.86 36.50 8.55
N GLY A 296 4.67 35.95 8.48
CA GLY A 296 3.43 36.66 8.23
C GLY A 296 2.35 35.99 9.06
N ALA A 297 1.51 36.78 9.73
CA ALA A 297 0.46 36.31 10.59
C ALA A 297 -0.27 35.14 9.89
N ALA A 298 -0.29 33.98 10.56
CA ALA A 298 -1.24 32.95 10.20
C ALA A 298 -2.62 33.65 10.11
N PRO A 299 -3.35 33.51 9.01
CA PRO A 299 -4.71 34.02 8.99
C PRO A 299 -5.38 33.40 10.22
N PRO A 300 -6.17 34.15 10.98
CA PRO A 300 -6.91 33.57 12.08
C PRO A 300 -7.61 32.35 11.52
N VAL A 301 -7.31 31.19 12.06
CA VAL A 301 -8.08 29.98 11.74
C VAL A 301 -9.49 30.37 12.09
N ARG A 302 -10.30 30.70 11.08
CA ARG A 302 -11.73 30.79 11.25
C ARG A 302 -12.12 29.38 11.60
N ARG A 303 -12.14 29.08 12.90
CA ARG A 303 -12.94 27.98 13.38
C ARG A 303 -14.29 28.28 12.76
N LEU A 304 -14.76 27.41 11.88
CA LEU A 304 -16.17 27.33 11.61
C LEU A 304 -16.74 27.16 13.01
N THR A 305 -17.21 28.26 13.61
CA THR A 305 -18.02 28.19 14.81
C THR A 305 -19.09 27.20 14.43
N GLU A 306 -19.18 26.12 15.17
CA GLU A 306 -20.34 25.26 15.13
C GLU A 306 -21.54 26.21 15.06
N PRO A 307 -22.49 25.98 14.14
CA PRO A 307 -23.63 26.87 14.01
C PRO A 307 -24.17 27.05 15.41
N ASP A 308 -24.29 28.29 15.88
CA ASP A 308 -24.82 28.64 17.17
C ASP A 308 -26.01 27.72 17.45
N GLU A 309 -25.92 26.92 18.50
CA GLU A 309 -27.03 26.08 18.91
C GLU A 309 -28.26 27.00 18.94
N PRO A 310 -29.34 26.66 18.23
CA PRO A 310 -30.53 27.49 18.26
C PRO A 310 -30.93 27.63 19.74
N PRO A 311 -31.29 28.84 20.20
CA PRO A 311 -31.57 29.07 21.61
C PRO A 311 -32.56 28.02 22.09
N GLU A 312 -32.23 27.33 23.21
CA GLU A 312 -33.08 26.34 23.83
C GLU A 312 -34.49 26.90 23.95
N GLU A 313 -35.38 26.61 23.04
CA GLU A 313 -36.82 26.77 23.26
C GLU A 313 -37.21 25.84 24.44
N LYS A 314 -37.29 26.41 25.61
CA LYS A 314 -37.86 25.72 26.78
C LYS A 314 -39.23 25.13 26.38
N PRO A 315 -39.43 23.82 26.46
CA PRO A 315 -40.66 23.21 25.99
C PRO A 315 -41.81 23.65 26.90
N ARG A 316 -42.47 24.74 26.56
CA ARG A 316 -43.74 25.18 27.11
C ARG A 316 -44.87 24.31 26.53
N GLY A 317 -45.01 23.11 27.01
CA GLY A 317 -46.15 22.28 26.55
C GLY A 317 -46.24 20.89 27.18
N ILE A 318 -45.16 20.25 27.45
CA ILE A 318 -45.16 18.82 27.85
C ILE A 318 -45.60 18.65 29.35
N LYS A 319 -45.28 19.57 30.24
CA LYS A 319 -45.73 19.49 31.66
C LYS A 319 -47.27 19.63 31.83
N LYS A 320 -47.94 20.33 30.92
CA LYS A 320 -49.43 20.41 30.96
C LYS A 320 -50.10 19.16 30.41
N LEU A 321 -49.43 18.43 29.51
CA LEU A 321 -49.97 17.18 28.95
C LEU A 321 -49.85 16.02 29.95
N ILE A 322 -48.73 15.94 30.64
CA ILE A 322 -48.48 14.89 31.67
C ILE A 322 -49.42 15.09 32.88
N ALA A 323 -49.64 16.32 33.32
CA ALA A 323 -50.60 16.62 34.42
C ALA A 323 -52.06 16.33 34.02
N ARG A 324 -52.43 16.35 32.73
CA ARG A 324 -53.77 15.97 32.25
C ARG A 324 -53.97 14.46 32.14
N LEU A 325 -52.93 13.71 31.91
CA LEU A 325 -52.98 12.24 31.85
C LEU A 325 -52.99 11.57 33.23
N GLN A 326 -52.43 12.22 34.25
CA GLN A 326 -52.45 11.70 35.63
C GLN A 326 -53.77 11.97 36.36
N ARG A 327 -54.60 12.90 35.88
CA ARG A 327 -55.95 13.15 36.47
C ARG A 327 -57.10 12.33 35.85
N ARG A 328 -56.82 11.39 34.96
CA ARG A 328 -57.79 10.46 34.37
C ARG A 328 -57.67 9.01 34.88
N LYS A 329 -56.91 8.81 35.93
CA LYS A 329 -56.84 7.52 36.66
C LYS A 329 -57.05 7.78 38.17
N LEU A 330 -58.21 8.28 38.50
CA LEU A 330 -58.85 8.18 39.79
C LEU A 330 -60.38 8.15 39.58
#